data_5f895c4a2a6ce5bcd795c3c848c77dd1
#
_entry.id   5f895c4a2a6ce5bcd795c3c848c77dd1
#
_cell.length_a   1.000
_cell.length_b   1.000
_cell.length_c   1.000
_cell.angle_alpha   90.00
_cell.angle_beta   90.00
_cell.angle_gamma   90.00
#
_symmetry.space_group_name_H-M   'P 1'
#
loop_
_entity.id
_entity.type
_entity.pdbx_description
1 polymer ?
#
loop_
_entity_poly.entity_id
_entity_poly.type
_entity_poly.pdbx_seq_one_letter_code
_entity_poly.pdbx_strand_id
1 'polypeptide(L)'
;MAPHNPYAPPAMPAVPPTDDIARQLQGLQYPLTLSFKILALASQATVTDAAGRTVLYTRQKLLKFREHVEIWTDSTQGTRLADIKANKVIDWSARYFSTDATGNPIGSVGRRGWRSLWKAHYETFNPGDDIPDFTLREENPGAKILDSLLGEIPILGMFTGYFCHPKYLATRVDGRPVMRLTKQPAFFEGRFALDKLGDLTPREELNLILSFLMLVLLERRRG
;
A
#
# COMPACT_ATOMS: atom_id res chain seq x y z
N MET A 1 -2.70 31.03 -11.91
CA MET A 1 -1.37 30.65 -12.41
C MET A 1 -0.61 30.04 -11.24
N ALA A 2 -0.40 28.71 -11.24
CA ALA A 2 0.37 28.05 -10.19
C ALA A 2 1.85 28.41 -10.35
N PRO A 3 2.62 28.63 -9.27
CA PRO A 3 4.03 28.98 -9.36
C PRO A 3 4.81 27.80 -9.95
N HIS A 4 5.56 28.07 -11.00
CA HIS A 4 6.49 27.13 -11.62
C HIS A 4 7.59 26.78 -10.59
N ASN A 5 7.70 25.50 -10.23
CA ASN A 5 8.79 25.02 -9.39
C ASN A 5 10.04 24.79 -10.26
N PRO A 6 11.09 25.64 -10.15
CA PRO A 6 12.29 25.51 -10.97
C PRO A 6 13.14 24.26 -10.64
N TYR A 7 12.81 23.53 -9.58
CA TYR A 7 13.48 22.29 -9.15
C TYR A 7 12.64 21.03 -9.44
N ALA A 8 11.51 21.13 -10.15
CA ALA A 8 10.80 19.95 -10.60
C ALA A 8 11.70 19.20 -11.61
N PRO A 9 12.01 17.92 -11.37
CA PRO A 9 12.69 17.13 -12.39
C PRO A 9 11.83 17.11 -13.65
N PRO A 10 12.43 17.08 -14.84
CA PRO A 10 11.68 17.01 -16.09
C PRO A 10 10.76 15.78 -16.04
N ALA A 11 9.51 15.96 -16.46
CA ALA A 11 8.55 14.86 -16.55
C ALA A 11 9.19 13.72 -17.38
N MET A 12 9.51 12.62 -16.71
CA MET A 12 10.07 11.47 -17.38
C MET A 12 8.99 10.86 -18.29
N PRO A 13 9.32 10.50 -19.54
CA PRO A 13 8.37 9.84 -20.40
C PRO A 13 7.84 8.57 -19.69
N ALA A 14 6.55 8.30 -19.83
CA ALA A 14 5.93 7.11 -19.26
C ALA A 14 6.59 5.87 -19.85
N VAL A 15 7.51 5.24 -19.12
CA VAL A 15 8.12 3.99 -19.50
C VAL A 15 7.09 2.89 -19.27
N PRO A 16 6.76 2.04 -20.26
CA PRO A 16 5.86 0.91 -20.04
C PRO A 16 6.44 -0.02 -18.96
N PRO A 17 5.59 -0.74 -18.19
CA PRO A 17 6.06 -1.74 -17.25
C PRO A 17 6.99 -2.72 -17.97
N THR A 18 8.02 -3.23 -17.28
CA THR A 18 8.84 -4.32 -17.83
C THR A 18 7.97 -5.52 -18.13
N ASP A 19 8.39 -6.35 -19.09
CA ASP A 19 7.66 -7.56 -19.48
C ASP A 19 7.35 -8.47 -18.29
N ASP A 20 8.19 -8.48 -17.26
CA ASP A 20 7.98 -9.23 -16.02
C ASP A 20 6.79 -8.71 -15.21
N ILE A 21 6.67 -7.39 -15.07
CA ILE A 21 5.54 -6.75 -14.39
C ILE A 21 4.25 -6.99 -15.18
N ALA A 22 4.27 -6.78 -16.49
CA ALA A 22 3.11 -7.00 -17.34
C ALA A 22 2.63 -8.47 -17.25
N ARG A 23 3.57 -9.45 -17.29
CA ARG A 23 3.25 -10.87 -17.11
C ARG A 23 2.68 -11.17 -15.73
N GLN A 24 3.24 -10.57 -14.67
CA GLN A 24 2.78 -10.80 -13.29
C GLN A 24 1.37 -10.27 -13.04
N LEU A 25 1.01 -9.15 -13.68
CA LEU A 25 -0.32 -8.55 -13.58
C LEU A 25 -1.33 -9.12 -14.56
N GLN A 26 -0.88 -9.87 -15.58
CA GLN A 26 -1.76 -10.45 -16.59
C GLN A 26 -2.70 -11.47 -15.95
N GLY A 27 -4.01 -11.30 -16.21
CA GLY A 27 -5.04 -12.23 -15.77
C GLY A 27 -5.24 -12.28 -14.26
N LEU A 28 -4.92 -11.19 -13.52
CA LEU A 28 -5.20 -11.11 -12.08
C LEU A 28 -6.68 -11.32 -11.79
N GLN A 29 -6.96 -12.23 -10.87
CA GLN A 29 -8.30 -12.50 -10.37
C GLN A 29 -8.50 -11.82 -9.01
N TYR A 30 -9.45 -10.90 -8.94
CA TYR A 30 -9.81 -10.20 -7.72
C TYR A 30 -10.90 -10.97 -6.92
N PRO A 31 -10.96 -10.80 -5.58
CA PRO A 31 -10.12 -9.96 -4.74
C PRO A 31 -8.69 -10.50 -4.59
N LEU A 32 -7.69 -9.59 -4.48
CA LEU A 32 -6.38 -10.00 -4.04
C LEU A 32 -6.36 -10.13 -2.51
N THR A 33 -5.60 -11.09 -2.01
CA THR A 33 -5.39 -11.26 -0.56
C THR A 33 -3.98 -10.81 -0.18
N LEU A 34 -3.89 -9.79 0.69
CA LEU A 34 -2.64 -9.37 1.31
C LEU A 34 -2.54 -10.03 2.69
N SER A 35 -1.57 -10.90 2.90
CA SER A 35 -1.31 -11.56 4.19
C SER A 35 0.05 -11.19 4.77
N PHE A 36 0.09 -11.03 6.10
CA PHE A 36 1.26 -10.64 6.86
C PHE A 36 1.46 -11.59 8.04
N LYS A 37 2.62 -12.23 8.13
CA LYS A 37 2.96 -13.05 9.31
C LYS A 37 3.29 -12.16 10.50
N ILE A 38 2.51 -12.29 11.59
CA ILE A 38 2.61 -11.43 12.78
C ILE A 38 3.77 -11.87 13.69
N LEU A 39 4.07 -13.16 13.76
CA LEU A 39 5.01 -13.75 14.72
C LEU A 39 6.43 -13.99 14.17
N ALA A 40 6.75 -13.54 12.96
CA ALA A 40 8.06 -13.78 12.37
C ALA A 40 9.08 -12.71 12.79
N LEU A 41 10.32 -13.14 13.07
CA LEU A 41 11.49 -12.26 13.29
C LEU A 41 11.78 -11.35 12.08
N ALA A 42 11.33 -11.75 10.89
CA ALA A 42 11.28 -10.95 9.68
C ALA A 42 9.83 -10.73 9.28
N SER A 43 9.46 -9.49 8.97
CA SER A 43 8.16 -9.20 8.39
C SER A 43 8.07 -9.81 7.00
N GLN A 44 7.12 -10.70 6.80
CA GLN A 44 6.80 -11.30 5.51
C GLN A 44 5.42 -10.83 5.10
N ALA A 45 5.30 -10.39 3.86
CA ALA A 45 4.01 -10.11 3.26
C ALA A 45 3.89 -10.83 1.92
N THR A 46 2.70 -11.34 1.65
CA THR A 46 2.37 -12.03 0.41
C THR A 46 1.07 -11.44 -0.14
N VAL A 47 1.05 -11.18 -1.43
CA VAL A 47 -0.17 -10.85 -2.17
C VAL A 47 -0.48 -12.02 -3.08
N THR A 48 -1.68 -12.61 -2.93
CA THR A 48 -2.18 -13.69 -3.78
C THR A 48 -3.47 -13.24 -4.47
N ASP A 49 -3.71 -13.74 -5.67
CA ASP A 49 -4.99 -13.53 -6.35
C ASP A 49 -6.06 -14.55 -5.90
N ALA A 50 -7.29 -14.40 -6.39
CA ALA A 50 -8.40 -15.28 -6.02
C ALA A 50 -8.22 -16.73 -6.49
N ALA A 51 -7.34 -17.00 -7.47
CA ALA A 51 -6.95 -18.34 -7.89
C ALA A 51 -5.83 -18.94 -7.01
N GLY A 52 -5.33 -18.20 -6.00
CA GLY A 52 -4.24 -18.64 -5.12
C GLY A 52 -2.85 -18.43 -5.71
N ARG A 53 -2.72 -17.78 -6.87
CA ARG A 53 -1.42 -17.45 -7.48
C ARG A 53 -0.75 -16.34 -6.68
N THR A 54 0.53 -16.52 -6.32
CA THR A 54 1.32 -15.44 -5.70
C THR A 54 1.59 -14.35 -6.74
N VAL A 55 1.17 -13.13 -6.41
CA VAL A 55 1.36 -11.94 -7.24
C VAL A 55 2.60 -11.17 -6.80
N LEU A 56 2.76 -10.98 -5.49
CA LEU A 56 3.89 -10.27 -4.90
C LEU A 56 4.31 -10.96 -3.60
N TYR A 57 5.60 -10.93 -3.33
CA TYR A 57 6.17 -11.38 -2.06
C TYR A 57 7.23 -10.40 -1.57
N THR A 58 7.27 -10.14 -0.27
CA THR A 58 8.35 -9.40 0.37
C THR A 58 8.74 -10.02 1.70
N ARG A 59 10.04 -10.00 1.99
CA ARG A 59 10.61 -10.46 3.27
C ARG A 59 11.69 -9.49 3.70
N GLN A 60 11.49 -8.83 4.86
CA GLN A 60 12.47 -7.87 5.36
C GLN A 60 12.70 -7.97 6.86
N LYS A 61 13.91 -7.65 7.29
CA LYS A 61 14.24 -7.45 8.71
C LYS A 61 13.45 -6.24 9.23
N LEU A 62 12.83 -6.37 10.41
CA LEU A 62 11.91 -5.39 11.01
C LEU A 62 12.45 -3.94 11.07
N LEU A 63 13.77 -3.74 11.11
CA LEU A 63 14.39 -2.42 11.22
C LEU A 63 14.60 -1.70 9.88
N LYS A 64 14.61 -2.42 8.75
CA LYS A 64 14.92 -1.87 7.42
C LYS A 64 13.70 -1.42 6.59
N PHE A 65 12.47 -1.65 7.07
CA PHE A 65 11.24 -1.30 6.32
C PHE A 65 11.08 0.19 5.98
N ARG A 66 11.73 1.07 6.72
CA ARG A 66 11.61 2.52 6.46
C ARG A 66 12.44 3.00 5.30
N GLU A 67 13.44 2.24 4.90
CA GLU A 67 14.44 2.69 3.94
C GLU A 67 14.23 2.03 2.58
N HIS A 68 14.00 0.72 2.58
CA HIS A 68 13.95 -0.05 1.34
C HIS A 68 13.13 -1.33 1.52
N VAL A 69 12.20 -1.60 0.60
CA VAL A 69 11.40 -2.82 0.49
C VAL A 69 11.63 -3.46 -0.87
N GLU A 70 12.16 -4.67 -0.88
CA GLU A 70 12.32 -5.48 -2.08
C GLU A 70 11.07 -6.31 -2.32
N ILE A 71 10.56 -6.28 -3.55
CA ILE A 71 9.37 -7.01 -3.99
C ILE A 71 9.79 -8.09 -4.98
N TRP A 72 9.37 -9.30 -4.72
CA TRP A 72 9.69 -10.50 -5.50
C TRP A 72 8.41 -11.11 -6.08
N THR A 73 8.54 -11.94 -7.12
CA THR A 73 7.41 -12.65 -7.71
C THR A 73 6.82 -13.69 -6.75
N ASP A 74 7.67 -14.32 -5.92
CA ASP A 74 7.29 -15.37 -4.99
C ASP A 74 8.29 -15.52 -3.82
N SER A 75 8.00 -16.46 -2.92
CA SER A 75 8.80 -16.70 -1.71
C SER A 75 10.18 -17.29 -1.95
N THR A 76 10.48 -17.80 -3.15
CA THR A 76 11.83 -18.27 -3.51
C THR A 76 12.81 -17.13 -3.69
N GLN A 77 12.30 -15.92 -3.94
CA GLN A 77 13.08 -14.71 -4.20
C GLN A 77 13.98 -14.86 -5.46
N GLY A 78 13.54 -15.70 -6.40
CA GLY A 78 14.29 -15.95 -7.64
C GLY A 78 14.23 -14.79 -8.63
N THR A 79 13.07 -14.11 -8.72
CA THR A 79 12.86 -12.99 -9.63
C THR A 79 12.42 -11.75 -8.86
N ARG A 80 13.24 -10.70 -8.90
CA ARG A 80 12.92 -9.40 -8.33
C ARG A 80 11.98 -8.65 -9.26
N LEU A 81 10.90 -8.13 -8.73
CA LEU A 81 9.86 -7.44 -9.48
C LEU A 81 9.97 -5.93 -9.35
N ALA A 82 10.14 -5.45 -8.13
CA ALA A 82 10.16 -4.03 -7.82
C ALA A 82 10.94 -3.72 -6.53
N ASP A 83 11.24 -2.44 -6.36
CA ASP A 83 11.78 -1.84 -5.15
C ASP A 83 10.92 -0.69 -4.68
N ILE A 84 10.80 -0.51 -3.36
CA ILE A 84 10.20 0.67 -2.75
C ILE A 84 11.24 1.30 -1.84
N LYS A 85 11.58 2.58 -2.07
CA LYS A 85 12.57 3.33 -1.28
C LYS A 85 11.98 4.64 -0.76
N ALA A 86 12.25 4.95 0.51
CA ALA A 86 11.90 6.23 1.09
C ALA A 86 12.89 7.32 0.64
N ASN A 87 12.40 8.54 0.42
CA ASN A 87 13.28 9.69 0.14
C ASN A 87 13.98 10.23 1.38
N LYS A 88 13.45 9.96 2.58
CA LYS A 88 14.02 10.38 3.86
C LYS A 88 13.79 9.29 4.91
N VAL A 89 14.80 9.05 5.75
CA VAL A 89 14.79 7.97 6.76
C VAL A 89 13.88 8.28 7.95
N ILE A 90 13.65 9.55 8.26
CA ILE A 90 12.93 9.99 9.46
C ILE A 90 12.10 11.24 9.13
N ASP A 91 10.94 11.07 8.50
CA ASP A 91 9.99 12.18 8.41
C ASP A 91 8.55 11.64 8.32
N TRP A 92 7.63 12.34 9.01
CA TRP A 92 6.18 12.08 8.94
C TRP A 92 5.59 12.37 7.55
N SER A 93 6.35 13.03 6.69
CA SER A 93 6.07 13.35 5.30
C SER A 93 6.86 12.50 4.30
N ALA A 94 7.41 11.36 4.72
CA ALA A 94 8.20 10.51 3.83
C ALA A 94 7.36 10.06 2.62
N ARG A 95 7.95 10.23 1.44
CA ARG A 95 7.43 9.72 0.18
C ARG A 95 8.21 8.46 -0.19
N TYR A 96 7.51 7.40 -0.53
CA TYR A 96 8.05 6.10 -0.90
C TYR A 96 7.97 5.94 -2.40
N PHE A 97 9.09 5.83 -3.06
CA PHE A 97 9.22 5.70 -4.50
C PHE A 97 9.33 4.24 -4.89
N SER A 98 8.51 3.81 -5.84
CA SER A 98 8.52 2.46 -6.38
C SER A 98 9.20 2.47 -7.74
N THR A 99 10.16 1.55 -7.93
CA THR A 99 10.82 1.30 -9.22
C THR A 99 10.72 -0.18 -9.57
N ASP A 100 10.75 -0.50 -10.86
CA ASP A 100 10.88 -1.89 -11.31
C ASP A 100 12.31 -2.44 -11.06
N ALA A 101 12.52 -3.71 -11.37
CA ALA A 101 13.82 -4.38 -11.18
C ALA A 101 14.97 -3.75 -11.98
N THR A 102 14.65 -3.02 -13.05
CA THR A 102 15.63 -2.32 -13.91
C THR A 102 15.85 -0.87 -13.50
N GLY A 103 15.10 -0.38 -12.48
CA GLY A 103 15.20 0.97 -11.96
C GLY A 103 14.22 1.98 -12.60
N ASN A 104 13.36 1.54 -13.52
CA ASN A 104 12.36 2.43 -14.11
C ASN A 104 11.29 2.78 -13.06
N PRO A 105 10.86 4.05 -12.97
CA PRO A 105 9.89 4.48 -11.98
C PRO A 105 8.47 3.92 -12.28
N ILE A 106 7.85 3.33 -11.27
CA ILE A 106 6.45 2.86 -11.31
C ILE A 106 5.53 3.97 -10.80
N GLY A 107 5.90 4.63 -9.70
CA GLY A 107 5.15 5.67 -9.05
C GLY A 107 5.64 5.92 -7.63
N SER A 108 4.83 6.56 -6.82
CA SER A 108 5.16 6.77 -5.42
C SER A 108 3.92 6.91 -4.55
N VAL A 109 4.08 6.69 -3.25
CA VAL A 109 3.06 6.91 -2.22
C VAL A 109 3.64 7.76 -1.10
N GLY A 110 2.88 8.77 -0.68
CA GLY A 110 3.26 9.66 0.43
C GLY A 110 2.10 9.85 1.38
N ARG A 111 2.41 10.18 2.63
CA ARG A 111 1.41 10.55 3.60
C ARG A 111 1.16 12.05 3.56
N ARG A 112 -0.11 12.47 3.53
CA ARG A 112 -0.45 13.88 3.56
C ARG A 112 -0.46 14.44 4.99
N GLY A 113 0.64 15.12 5.34
CA GLY A 113 0.74 16.08 6.43
C GLY A 113 0.58 15.55 7.87
N TRP A 114 1.02 16.37 8.83
CA TRP A 114 1.00 16.18 10.26
C TRP A 114 -0.42 15.98 10.86
N ARG A 115 -1.46 16.61 10.30
CA ARG A 115 -2.85 16.50 10.78
C ARG A 115 -3.49 15.14 10.53
N SER A 116 -2.84 14.26 9.79
CA SER A 116 -3.27 12.90 9.50
C SER A 116 -2.93 11.88 10.60
N LEU A 117 -2.56 12.32 11.81
CA LEU A 117 -2.26 11.40 12.92
C LEU A 117 -3.47 10.53 13.32
N TRP A 118 -4.68 11.06 13.13
CA TRP A 118 -5.93 10.42 13.52
C TRP A 118 -6.65 9.68 12.38
N LYS A 119 -6.31 9.97 11.12
CA LYS A 119 -6.90 9.34 9.92
C LYS A 119 -5.81 9.02 8.92
N ALA A 120 -5.68 7.76 8.56
CA ALA A 120 -4.77 7.36 7.50
C ALA A 120 -5.17 8.05 6.19
N HIS A 121 -4.31 8.94 5.69
CA HIS A 121 -4.49 9.65 4.44
C HIS A 121 -3.19 9.61 3.66
N TYR A 122 -3.21 8.85 2.58
CA TYR A 122 -2.08 8.70 1.68
C TYR A 122 -2.47 9.21 0.28
N GLU A 123 -1.50 9.66 -0.44
CA GLU A 123 -1.62 10.09 -1.84
C GLU A 123 -0.65 9.30 -2.69
N THR A 124 -1.08 8.90 -3.87
CA THR A 124 -0.22 8.24 -4.85
C THR A 124 0.01 9.15 -6.04
N PHE A 125 1.16 8.98 -6.64
CA PHE A 125 1.62 9.86 -7.71
C PHE A 125 2.22 9.03 -8.84
N ASN A 126 2.00 9.45 -10.07
CA ASN A 126 2.76 8.95 -11.21
C ASN A 126 4.23 9.40 -11.15
N PRO A 127 5.11 8.75 -11.90
CA PRO A 127 6.52 9.15 -11.95
C PRO A 127 6.70 10.60 -12.40
N GLY A 128 7.42 11.37 -11.58
CA GLY A 128 7.71 12.78 -11.87
C GLY A 128 6.62 13.79 -11.50
N ASP A 129 5.44 13.31 -11.06
CA ASP A 129 4.33 14.20 -10.71
C ASP A 129 4.36 14.61 -9.24
N ASP A 130 3.99 15.87 -8.98
CA ASP A 130 3.71 16.40 -7.64
C ASP A 130 2.21 16.54 -7.38
N ILE A 131 1.38 16.27 -8.40
CA ILE A 131 -0.08 16.23 -8.29
C ILE A 131 -0.49 14.77 -8.06
N PRO A 132 -1.25 14.47 -7.01
CA PRO A 132 -1.68 13.10 -6.74
C PRO A 132 -2.70 12.62 -7.77
N ASP A 133 -2.56 11.36 -8.22
CA ASP A 133 -3.53 10.69 -9.09
C ASP A 133 -4.65 10.05 -8.29
N PHE A 134 -4.30 9.51 -7.12
CA PHE A 134 -5.26 8.88 -6.21
C PHE A 134 -5.03 9.29 -4.77
N THR A 135 -6.13 9.26 -4.00
CA THR A 135 -6.09 9.38 -2.54
C THR A 135 -6.54 8.06 -1.90
N LEU A 136 -5.78 7.59 -0.90
CA LEU A 136 -6.12 6.41 -0.11
C LEU A 136 -6.58 6.88 1.27
N ARG A 137 -7.84 6.64 1.61
CA ARG A 137 -8.45 7.09 2.88
C ARG A 137 -9.20 5.96 3.55
N GLU A 138 -9.25 6.02 4.88
CA GLU A 138 -10.12 5.15 5.66
C GLU A 138 -11.59 5.54 5.43
N GLU A 139 -12.45 4.57 5.05
CA GLU A 139 -13.88 4.81 4.78
C GLU A 139 -14.67 5.12 6.06
N ASN A 140 -14.35 4.45 7.17
CA ASN A 140 -15.09 4.57 8.44
C ASN A 140 -14.18 4.98 9.60
N PRO A 141 -13.75 6.24 9.69
CA PRO A 141 -12.90 6.70 10.80
C PRO A 141 -13.61 6.66 12.16
N GLY A 142 -14.95 6.66 12.19
CA GLY A 142 -15.74 6.55 13.42
C GLY A 142 -15.64 5.20 14.13
N ALA A 143 -15.31 4.13 13.41
CA ALA A 143 -15.10 2.81 14.00
C ALA A 143 -13.93 2.81 15.00
N LYS A 144 -12.85 3.55 14.74
CA LYS A 144 -11.71 3.69 15.67
C LYS A 144 -12.08 4.46 16.95
N ILE A 145 -12.98 5.44 16.87
CA ILE A 145 -13.43 6.22 18.03
C ILE A 145 -14.27 5.32 18.94
N LEU A 146 -15.14 4.51 18.36
CA LEU A 146 -15.94 3.53 19.12
C LEU A 146 -15.05 2.45 19.75
N ASP A 147 -14.03 1.98 19.05
CA ASP A 147 -13.05 1.01 19.53
C ASP A 147 -12.24 1.56 20.72
N SER A 148 -11.82 2.84 20.67
CA SER A 148 -11.09 3.47 21.77
C SER A 148 -11.97 3.70 23.00
N LEU A 149 -13.25 4.03 22.81
CA LEU A 149 -14.22 4.21 23.92
C LEU A 149 -14.61 2.88 24.57
N LEU A 150 -14.73 1.80 23.79
CA LEU A 150 -15.07 0.47 24.29
C LEU A 150 -13.84 -0.31 24.77
N GLY A 151 -12.63 0.04 24.30
CA GLY A 151 -11.36 -0.58 24.69
C GLY A 151 -10.95 -0.32 26.15
N GLU A 152 -11.55 0.68 26.81
CA GLU A 152 -11.35 0.92 28.25
C GLU A 152 -12.11 -0.07 29.16
N ILE A 153 -13.01 -0.89 28.58
CA ILE A 153 -13.72 -1.96 29.30
C ILE A 153 -12.97 -3.27 29.07
N PRO A 154 -12.33 -3.89 30.10
CA PRO A 154 -11.40 -5.02 29.93
C PRO A 154 -11.99 -6.26 29.24
N ILE A 155 -13.30 -6.47 29.30
CA ILE A 155 -13.97 -7.61 28.68
C ILE A 155 -14.42 -7.30 27.25
N LEU A 156 -14.78 -6.06 26.94
CA LEU A 156 -15.21 -5.63 25.61
C LEU A 156 -14.04 -5.34 24.69
N GLY A 157 -12.91 -4.86 25.22
CA GLY A 157 -11.68 -4.62 24.44
C GLY A 157 -11.13 -5.87 23.72
N MET A 158 -11.39 -7.06 24.25
CA MET A 158 -11.01 -8.33 23.62
C MET A 158 -11.88 -8.68 22.39
N PHE A 159 -13.10 -8.14 22.31
CA PHE A 159 -14.05 -8.36 21.22
C PHE A 159 -14.09 -7.23 20.19
N THR A 160 -13.69 -5.99 20.55
CA THR A 160 -13.77 -4.83 19.67
C THR A 160 -12.80 -4.94 18.48
N GLY A 161 -11.60 -5.47 18.67
CA GLY A 161 -10.66 -5.78 17.58
C GLY A 161 -11.22 -6.79 16.56
N TYR A 162 -12.26 -7.54 16.90
CA TYR A 162 -12.94 -8.49 16.01
C TYR A 162 -14.05 -7.84 15.17
N PHE A 163 -14.67 -6.75 15.68
CA PHE A 163 -15.80 -6.10 15.00
C PHE A 163 -15.42 -4.90 14.14
N CYS A 164 -14.32 -4.20 14.45
CA CYS A 164 -13.91 -3.01 13.72
C CYS A 164 -12.86 -3.35 12.65
N HIS A 165 -13.31 -3.68 11.45
CA HIS A 165 -12.43 -3.95 10.32
C HIS A 165 -12.17 -2.64 9.54
N PRO A 166 -10.98 -2.03 9.62
CA PRO A 166 -10.67 -0.85 8.85
C PRO A 166 -10.78 -1.14 7.35
N LYS A 167 -11.45 -0.23 6.64
CA LYS A 167 -11.56 -0.23 5.18
C LYS A 167 -10.87 0.99 4.65
N TYR A 168 -10.06 0.81 3.63
CA TYR A 168 -9.36 1.90 2.95
C TYR A 168 -9.81 1.95 1.49
N LEU A 169 -10.19 3.13 1.03
CA LEU A 169 -10.65 3.37 -0.33
C LEU A 169 -9.61 4.18 -1.10
N ALA A 170 -9.23 3.68 -2.27
CA ALA A 170 -8.49 4.45 -3.26
C ALA A 170 -9.49 5.12 -4.21
N THR A 171 -9.36 6.44 -4.33
CA THR A 171 -10.26 7.29 -5.12
C THR A 171 -9.43 8.14 -6.06
N ARG A 172 -9.84 8.24 -7.33
CA ARG A 172 -9.26 9.19 -8.29
C ARG A 172 -9.51 10.63 -7.85
N VAL A 173 -8.80 11.58 -8.46
CA VAL A 173 -9.00 13.02 -8.22
C VAL A 173 -10.43 13.47 -8.50
N ASP A 174 -11.11 12.84 -9.46
CA ASP A 174 -12.51 13.10 -9.80
C ASP A 174 -13.53 12.49 -8.83
N GLY A 175 -13.08 11.82 -7.77
CA GLY A 175 -13.93 11.22 -6.74
C GLY A 175 -14.36 9.78 -7.03
N ARG A 176 -14.02 9.18 -8.17
CA ARG A 176 -14.40 7.79 -8.50
C ARG A 176 -13.56 6.79 -7.70
N PRO A 177 -14.19 5.85 -6.98
CA PRO A 177 -13.47 4.78 -6.30
C PRO A 177 -12.91 3.78 -7.32
N VAL A 178 -11.68 3.33 -7.10
CA VAL A 178 -10.99 2.40 -8.02
C VAL A 178 -10.52 1.12 -7.35
N MET A 179 -10.17 1.18 -6.06
CA MET A 179 -9.79 0.00 -5.27
C MET A 179 -10.22 0.15 -3.81
N ARG A 180 -10.52 -0.96 -3.15
CA ARG A 180 -10.85 -1.02 -1.72
C ARG A 180 -10.05 -2.09 -1.02
N LEU A 181 -9.37 -1.72 0.07
CA LEU A 181 -8.70 -2.65 0.96
C LEU A 181 -9.54 -2.84 2.23
N THR A 182 -9.92 -4.07 2.53
CA THR A 182 -10.74 -4.44 3.70
C THR A 182 -9.98 -5.43 4.59
N LYS A 183 -9.78 -5.09 5.87
CA LYS A 183 -9.21 -6.03 6.83
C LYS A 183 -10.14 -7.23 7.01
N GLN A 184 -9.56 -8.42 7.01
CA GLN A 184 -10.27 -9.68 7.19
C GLN A 184 -9.98 -10.27 8.58
N PRO A 185 -10.92 -11.01 9.19
CA PRO A 185 -10.65 -11.74 10.42
C PRO A 185 -9.53 -12.77 10.20
N ALA A 186 -8.52 -12.76 11.06
CA ALA A 186 -7.45 -13.76 11.07
C ALA A 186 -6.80 -13.79 12.46
N PHE A 187 -6.43 -15.00 12.96
CA PHE A 187 -5.91 -15.18 14.33
C PHE A 187 -4.39 -14.95 14.45
N PHE A 188 -3.61 -15.46 13.49
CA PHE A 188 -2.13 -15.46 13.57
C PHE A 188 -1.44 -14.64 12.50
N GLU A 189 -2.22 -14.00 11.64
CA GLU A 189 -1.72 -13.17 10.55
C GLU A 189 -2.61 -11.94 10.36
N GLY A 190 -2.05 -10.85 9.86
CA GLY A 190 -2.85 -9.75 9.32
C GLY A 190 -3.30 -10.13 7.91
N ARG A 191 -4.61 -10.18 7.66
CA ARG A 191 -5.18 -10.50 6.35
C ARG A 191 -6.06 -9.36 5.86
N PHE A 192 -5.91 -9.01 4.59
CA PHE A 192 -6.70 -7.97 3.93
C PHE A 192 -7.14 -8.47 2.56
N ALA A 193 -8.38 -8.15 2.18
CA ALA A 193 -8.86 -8.30 0.81
C ALA A 193 -8.74 -6.96 0.08
N LEU A 194 -8.23 -6.98 -1.15
CA LEU A 194 -8.13 -5.83 -2.04
C LEU A 194 -9.04 -6.08 -3.25
N ASP A 195 -10.11 -5.31 -3.33
CA ASP A 195 -11.09 -5.34 -4.42
C ASP A 195 -10.75 -4.29 -5.47
N LYS A 196 -10.89 -4.63 -6.75
CA LYS A 196 -10.85 -3.68 -7.86
C LYS A 196 -12.27 -3.21 -8.15
N LEU A 197 -12.50 -1.89 -8.09
CA LEU A 197 -13.82 -1.27 -8.22
C LEU A 197 -13.98 -0.48 -9.53
N GLY A 198 -12.87 -0.15 -10.21
CA GLY A 198 -12.89 0.64 -11.43
C GLY A 198 -11.73 0.29 -12.35
N ASP A 199 -11.76 0.88 -13.56
CA ASP A 199 -10.73 0.65 -14.56
C ASP A 199 -9.42 1.35 -14.19
N LEU A 200 -8.33 0.62 -14.35
CA LEU A 200 -6.96 1.04 -14.07
C LEU A 200 -6.06 0.60 -15.21
N THR A 201 -5.13 1.43 -15.59
CA THR A 201 -4.01 1.00 -16.42
C THR A 201 -3.11 0.04 -15.64
N PRO A 202 -2.35 -0.86 -16.30
CA PRO A 202 -1.46 -1.80 -15.59
C PRO A 202 -0.49 -1.11 -14.63
N ARG A 203 0.00 0.08 -14.96
CA ARG A 203 0.88 0.88 -14.10
C ARG A 203 0.15 1.42 -12.87
N GLU A 204 -1.04 2.01 -13.04
CA GLU A 204 -1.87 2.50 -11.92
C GLU A 204 -2.22 1.36 -10.98
N GLU A 205 -2.60 0.20 -11.55
CA GLU A 205 -2.94 -1.00 -10.80
C GLU A 205 -1.76 -1.47 -9.92
N LEU A 206 -0.56 -1.59 -10.50
CA LEU A 206 0.64 -1.95 -9.75
C LEU A 206 0.98 -0.90 -8.69
N ASN A 207 0.98 0.39 -9.04
CA ASN A 207 1.28 1.47 -8.11
C ASN A 207 0.33 1.46 -6.91
N LEU A 208 -0.96 1.21 -7.14
CA LEU A 208 -1.96 1.09 -6.06
C LEU A 208 -1.75 -0.16 -5.21
N ILE A 209 -1.46 -1.32 -5.80
CA ILE A 209 -1.16 -2.56 -5.05
C ILE A 209 0.07 -2.33 -4.13
N LEU A 210 1.15 -1.76 -4.66
CA LEU A 210 2.34 -1.43 -3.88
C LEU A 210 2.06 -0.37 -2.80
N SER A 211 1.21 0.61 -3.10
CA SER A 211 0.81 1.65 -2.16
C SER A 211 -0.02 1.10 -1.01
N PHE A 212 -0.97 0.20 -1.27
CA PHE A 212 -1.72 -0.50 -0.22
C PHE A 212 -0.82 -1.41 0.62
N LEU A 213 0.13 -2.11 -0.01
CA LEU A 213 1.14 -2.90 0.71
C LEU A 213 1.92 -2.00 1.68
N MET A 214 2.42 -0.86 1.22
CA MET A 214 3.14 0.11 2.07
C MET A 214 2.25 0.69 3.17
N LEU A 215 1.00 1.05 2.86
CA LEU A 215 0.03 1.55 3.85
C LEU A 215 -0.09 0.55 5.01
N VAL A 216 -0.35 -0.73 4.71
CA VAL A 216 -0.49 -1.76 5.75
C VAL A 216 0.80 -1.98 6.53
N LEU A 217 1.97 -1.99 5.86
CA LEU A 217 3.27 -2.10 6.52
C LEU A 217 3.54 -0.93 7.47
N LEU A 218 3.13 0.29 7.11
CA LEU A 218 3.30 1.50 7.92
C LEU A 218 2.30 1.57 9.08
N GLU A 219 1.02 1.25 8.84
CA GLU A 219 -0.03 1.28 9.88
C GLU A 219 0.19 0.18 10.93
N ARG A 220 0.67 -1.00 10.55
CA ARG A 220 0.99 -2.10 11.48
C ARG A 220 2.03 -1.72 12.55
N ARG A 221 2.89 -0.76 12.30
CA ARG A 221 3.93 -0.31 13.25
C ARG A 221 3.43 0.68 14.29
N ARG A 222 2.16 1.07 14.21
CA ARG A 222 1.53 2.05 15.12
C ARG A 222 0.63 1.41 16.18
N GLY A 223 0.22 0.18 15.99
CA GLY A 223 -0.46 -0.69 16.95
C GLY A 223 0.50 -1.74 17.44
#